data_28558ca8e4e6d6f2d3a2dcc43f76c266
#
_entry.id   28558ca8e4e6d6f2d3a2dcc43f76c266
#
_cell.length_a   1.000
_cell.length_b   1.000
_cell.length_c   1.000
_cell.angle_alpha   90.00
_cell.angle_beta   90.00
_cell.angle_gamma   90.00
#
_symmetry.space_group_name_H-M   'P 1'
#
loop_
_entity.id
_entity.type
_entity.pdbx_description
1 polymer ?
#
loop_
_entity_poly.entity_id
_entity_poly.type
_entity_poly.pdbx_seq_one_letter_code
_entity_poly.pdbx_strand_id
1 'polypeptide(L)'
;MLGVDPQRATSAWRERLGVVLQSSSLYPVLTVLESLQTFAGYYKAPRDPAEVVEIIGLGDKRDTRVRKLSGGQQRRLDLGIALIGDPDLIFLDEPTTGFDPGARRAAWDTVRGLRALGKTILLTTHYLDEAEQLADRVAVLREGVIVREGTPSELTGGAVETEIRYRVDGKEVVERTTDATTRLHELTSEALARGERLDALEVRRPSLEEVYLELTSD
;
A
#
# COMPACT_ATOMS: atom_id res chain seq x y z
N MET A 1 -15.86 -4.57 15.11
CA MET A 1 -14.56 -5.02 14.57
C MET A 1 -14.26 -6.39 15.14
N LEU A 2 -13.88 -7.39 14.33
CA LEU A 2 -13.70 -8.80 14.76
C LEU A 2 -14.86 -9.34 15.61
N GLY A 3 -16.11 -8.97 15.30
CA GLY A 3 -17.33 -9.37 16.01
C GLY A 3 -17.57 -8.72 17.37
N VAL A 4 -16.73 -7.75 17.77
CA VAL A 4 -16.83 -7.08 19.08
C VAL A 4 -16.89 -5.57 18.92
N ASP A 5 -17.66 -4.90 19.76
CA ASP A 5 -17.65 -3.45 19.89
C ASP A 5 -16.30 -3.00 20.50
N PRO A 6 -15.49 -2.16 19.81
CA PRO A 6 -14.20 -1.70 20.33
C PRO A 6 -14.25 -1.01 21.70
N GLN A 7 -15.37 -0.36 22.03
CA GLN A 7 -15.56 0.28 23.33
C GLN A 7 -15.66 -0.72 24.48
N ARG A 8 -15.99 -1.98 24.18
CA ARG A 8 -16.08 -3.10 25.12
C ARG A 8 -14.94 -4.09 24.99
N ALA A 9 -13.83 -3.67 24.38
CA ALA A 9 -12.69 -4.51 24.07
C ALA A 9 -12.00 -5.04 25.35
N THR A 10 -11.83 -6.36 25.44
CA THR A 10 -11.05 -7.05 26.47
C THR A 10 -9.55 -7.09 26.08
N SER A 11 -8.68 -7.47 27.05
CA SER A 11 -7.27 -7.72 26.74
C SER A 11 -7.10 -8.81 25.66
N ALA A 12 -7.84 -9.91 25.74
CA ALA A 12 -7.80 -10.98 24.74
C ALA A 12 -8.22 -10.51 23.33
N TRP A 13 -9.13 -9.55 23.24
CA TRP A 13 -9.48 -8.95 21.95
C TRP A 13 -8.35 -8.06 21.42
N ARG A 14 -7.68 -7.29 22.30
CA ARG A 14 -6.56 -6.41 21.90
C ARG A 14 -5.34 -7.21 21.45
N GLU A 15 -5.10 -8.39 22.02
CA GLU A 15 -4.04 -9.32 21.57
C GLU A 15 -4.20 -9.73 20.10
N ARG A 16 -5.43 -9.65 19.54
CA ARG A 16 -5.73 -9.94 18.14
C ARG A 16 -5.46 -8.76 17.18
N LEU A 17 -4.97 -7.64 17.71
CA LEU A 17 -4.67 -6.45 16.92
C LEU A 17 -3.17 -6.17 16.92
N GLY A 18 -2.62 -5.89 15.74
CA GLY A 18 -1.32 -5.25 15.55
C GLY A 18 -1.53 -3.80 15.14
N VAL A 19 -0.67 -2.90 15.60
CA VAL A 19 -0.76 -1.47 15.25
C VAL A 19 0.64 -0.94 14.95
N VAL A 20 0.81 -0.33 13.79
CA VAL A 20 2.03 0.40 13.39
C VAL A 20 1.64 1.85 13.14
N LEU A 21 2.04 2.74 14.03
CA LEU A 21 1.77 4.16 13.92
C LEU A 21 2.75 4.85 12.93
N GLN A 22 2.40 6.02 12.44
CA GLN A 22 3.24 6.82 11.55
C GLN A 22 4.63 7.09 12.16
N SER A 23 4.70 7.39 13.45
CA SER A 23 5.95 7.51 14.22
C SER A 23 6.00 6.46 15.32
N SER A 24 7.09 5.72 15.39
CA SER A 24 7.32 4.72 16.43
C SER A 24 8.50 5.12 17.32
N SER A 25 8.42 4.72 18.58
CA SER A 25 9.51 4.92 19.55
C SER A 25 10.12 3.56 19.90
N LEU A 26 11.01 3.07 19.04
CA LEU A 26 11.77 1.86 19.29
C LEU A 26 12.83 2.09 20.36
N TYR A 27 13.17 1.03 21.11
CA TYR A 27 14.26 1.08 22.11
C TYR A 27 15.63 1.05 21.41
N PRO A 28 16.37 2.18 21.37
CA PRO A 28 17.56 2.32 20.52
C PRO A 28 18.74 1.45 20.96
N VAL A 29 18.72 0.97 22.21
CA VAL A 29 19.79 0.17 22.82
C VAL A 29 19.64 -1.33 22.60
N LEU A 30 18.41 -1.79 22.34
CA LEU A 30 18.12 -3.19 22.05
C LEU A 30 18.53 -3.56 20.63
N THR A 31 18.85 -4.84 20.42
CA THR A 31 18.98 -5.42 19.08
C THR A 31 17.60 -5.69 18.47
N VAL A 32 17.57 -6.04 17.18
CA VAL A 32 16.33 -6.45 16.50
C VAL A 32 15.68 -7.62 17.24
N LEU A 33 16.46 -8.67 17.53
CA LEU A 33 15.93 -9.85 18.22
C LEU A 33 15.49 -9.52 19.65
N GLU A 34 16.28 -8.79 20.42
CA GLU A 34 15.93 -8.38 21.79
C GLU A 34 14.65 -7.53 21.82
N SER A 35 14.44 -6.67 20.83
CA SER A 35 13.20 -5.90 20.69
C SER A 35 12.01 -6.84 20.53
N LEU A 36 12.06 -7.78 19.59
CA LEU A 36 10.98 -8.73 19.36
C LEU A 36 10.73 -9.64 20.58
N GLN A 37 11.79 -10.11 21.25
CA GLN A 37 11.67 -10.89 22.49
C GLN A 37 11.00 -10.10 23.61
N THR A 38 11.34 -8.80 23.74
CA THR A 38 10.75 -7.93 24.74
C THR A 38 9.25 -7.79 24.50
N PHE A 39 8.83 -7.51 23.26
CA PHE A 39 7.42 -7.39 22.94
C PHE A 39 6.67 -8.73 22.98
N ALA A 40 7.31 -9.84 22.64
CA ALA A 40 6.73 -11.18 22.78
C ALA A 40 6.28 -11.46 24.23
N GLY A 41 7.02 -10.95 25.21
CA GLY A 41 6.68 -11.10 26.63
C GLY A 41 5.33 -10.47 27.05
N TYR A 42 4.71 -9.63 26.24
CA TYR A 42 3.38 -9.06 26.52
C TYR A 42 2.23 -9.96 26.06
N TYR A 43 2.49 -11.02 25.29
CA TYR A 43 1.46 -11.89 24.70
C TYR A 43 1.50 -13.28 25.33
N LYS A 44 0.34 -13.94 25.40
CA LYS A 44 0.24 -15.30 25.96
C LYS A 44 0.80 -16.38 25.04
N ALA A 45 0.62 -16.19 23.73
CA ALA A 45 1.04 -17.11 22.69
C ALA A 45 1.66 -16.32 21.52
N PRO A 46 2.83 -15.69 21.72
CA PRO A 46 3.49 -14.94 20.66
C PRO A 46 4.05 -15.89 19.60
N ARG A 47 4.29 -15.35 18.40
CA ARG A 47 5.13 -16.01 17.40
C ARG A 47 6.58 -16.11 17.91
N ASP A 48 7.34 -17.06 17.35
CA ASP A 48 8.78 -17.12 17.63
C ASP A 48 9.46 -15.83 17.13
N PRO A 49 10.14 -15.07 18.00
CA PRO A 49 10.87 -13.87 17.60
C PRO A 49 11.90 -14.12 16.50
N ALA A 50 12.54 -15.28 16.45
CA ALA A 50 13.50 -15.63 15.41
C ALA A 50 12.79 -15.80 14.04
N GLU A 51 11.62 -16.44 14.00
CA GLU A 51 10.79 -16.54 12.81
C GLU A 51 10.36 -15.15 12.31
N VAL A 52 9.95 -14.27 13.22
CA VAL A 52 9.52 -12.92 12.87
C VAL A 52 10.66 -12.08 12.28
N VAL A 53 11.90 -12.23 12.78
CA VAL A 53 13.11 -11.60 12.20
C VAL A 53 13.24 -11.94 10.72
N GLU A 54 13.02 -13.21 10.35
CA GLU A 54 13.10 -13.67 8.95
C GLU A 54 11.93 -13.12 8.11
N ILE A 55 10.71 -13.14 8.64
CA ILE A 55 9.50 -12.62 7.96
C ILE A 55 9.68 -11.15 7.58
N ILE A 56 10.26 -10.33 8.47
CA ILE A 56 10.48 -8.89 8.20
C ILE A 56 11.78 -8.60 7.44
N GLY A 57 12.50 -9.64 7.00
CA GLY A 57 13.72 -9.52 6.20
C GLY A 57 14.86 -8.79 6.93
N LEU A 58 15.03 -9.06 8.23
CA LEU A 58 16.11 -8.52 9.05
C LEU A 58 17.05 -9.59 9.60
N GLY A 59 17.12 -10.77 8.98
CA GLY A 59 17.98 -11.87 9.40
C GLY A 59 19.45 -11.48 9.55
N ASP A 60 20.00 -10.75 8.57
CA ASP A 60 21.38 -10.22 8.58
C ASP A 60 21.61 -9.10 9.60
N LYS A 61 20.56 -8.55 10.18
CA LYS A 61 20.56 -7.47 11.19
C LYS A 61 20.08 -7.91 12.56
N ARG A 62 19.82 -9.22 12.75
CA ARG A 62 19.28 -9.82 13.97
C ARG A 62 19.91 -9.26 15.26
N ASP A 63 21.25 -9.19 15.30
CA ASP A 63 22.02 -8.75 16.45
C ASP A 63 22.47 -7.28 16.34
N THR A 64 21.91 -6.53 15.37
CA THR A 64 22.20 -5.11 15.19
C THR A 64 21.32 -4.28 16.12
N ARG A 65 21.90 -3.32 16.83
CA ARG A 65 21.14 -2.39 17.69
C ARG A 65 20.25 -1.48 16.86
N VAL A 66 19.04 -1.23 17.33
CA VAL A 66 18.02 -0.41 16.66
C VAL A 66 18.55 0.95 16.21
N ARG A 67 19.37 1.62 17.03
CA ARG A 67 20.00 2.94 16.69
C ARG A 67 20.92 2.88 15.46
N LYS A 68 21.35 1.70 15.02
CA LYS A 68 22.21 1.50 13.86
C LYS A 68 21.44 1.09 12.60
N LEU A 69 20.15 0.89 12.73
CA LEU A 69 19.28 0.56 11.61
C LEU A 69 18.95 1.81 10.79
N SER A 70 18.80 1.66 9.49
CA SER A 70 18.19 2.68 8.64
C SER A 70 16.70 2.88 8.98
N GLY A 71 16.11 4.00 8.60
CA GLY A 71 14.68 4.26 8.83
C GLY A 71 13.78 3.14 8.27
N GLY A 72 14.07 2.64 7.06
CA GLY A 72 13.33 1.52 6.47
C GLY A 72 13.52 0.21 7.23
N GLN A 73 14.70 -0.04 7.82
CA GLN A 73 14.94 -1.20 8.67
C GLN A 73 14.21 -1.08 10.01
N GLN A 74 14.18 0.12 10.60
CA GLN A 74 13.40 0.39 11.81
C GLN A 74 11.89 0.16 11.54
N ARG A 75 11.39 0.63 10.40
CA ARG A 75 9.99 0.42 10.02
C ARG A 75 9.63 -1.05 9.83
N ARG A 76 10.54 -1.86 9.27
CA ARG A 76 10.34 -3.31 9.19
C ARG A 76 10.34 -3.95 10.58
N LEU A 77 11.14 -3.47 11.51
CA LEU A 77 11.08 -3.92 12.90
C LEU A 77 9.74 -3.56 13.56
N ASP A 78 9.17 -2.37 13.30
CA ASP A 78 7.82 -2.01 13.77
C ASP A 78 6.75 -2.97 13.26
N LEU A 79 6.82 -3.35 11.98
CA LEU A 79 5.95 -4.38 11.41
C LEU A 79 6.11 -5.72 12.12
N GLY A 80 7.35 -6.11 12.48
CA GLY A 80 7.62 -7.31 13.26
C GLY A 80 7.02 -7.25 14.66
N ILE A 81 7.12 -6.10 15.32
CA ILE A 81 6.52 -5.89 16.64
C ILE A 81 4.99 -5.97 16.56
N ALA A 82 4.40 -5.43 15.53
CA ALA A 82 2.95 -5.56 15.34
C ALA A 82 2.52 -7.00 15.03
N LEU A 83 3.40 -7.81 14.42
CA LEU A 83 3.15 -9.21 14.08
C LEU A 83 3.39 -10.17 15.24
N ILE A 84 4.23 -9.81 16.23
CA ILE A 84 4.74 -10.74 17.24
C ILE A 84 3.63 -11.41 18.07
N GLY A 85 2.51 -10.73 18.29
CA GLY A 85 1.32 -11.26 18.98
C GLY A 85 0.44 -12.17 18.12
N ASP A 86 0.85 -12.46 16.87
CA ASP A 86 0.07 -13.21 15.88
C ASP A 86 -1.34 -12.65 15.63
N PRO A 87 -1.50 -11.33 15.40
CA PRO A 87 -2.80 -10.68 15.31
C PRO A 87 -3.60 -11.17 14.09
N ASP A 88 -4.95 -11.05 14.18
CA ASP A 88 -5.84 -11.27 13.05
C ASP A 88 -5.94 -10.03 12.14
N LEU A 89 -5.81 -8.83 12.75
CA LEU A 89 -5.94 -7.54 12.08
C LEU A 89 -4.77 -6.63 12.42
N ILE A 90 -4.12 -6.08 11.40
CA ILE A 90 -3.00 -5.15 11.54
C ILE A 90 -3.41 -3.79 10.97
N PHE A 91 -3.25 -2.74 11.77
CA PHE A 91 -3.39 -1.35 11.34
C PHE A 91 -2.02 -0.79 10.97
N LEU A 92 -1.92 -0.23 9.77
CA LEU A 92 -0.73 0.43 9.27
C LEU A 92 -1.06 1.89 8.96
N ASP A 93 -0.54 2.80 9.76
CA ASP A 93 -0.77 4.23 9.57
C ASP A 93 0.41 4.82 8.80
N GLU A 94 0.19 5.18 7.52
CA GLU A 94 1.15 5.75 6.59
C GLU A 94 2.54 5.03 6.63
N PRO A 95 2.59 3.71 6.36
CA PRO A 95 3.77 2.90 6.68
C PRO A 95 5.03 3.24 5.88
N THR A 96 4.91 3.94 4.75
CA THR A 96 6.04 4.25 3.86
C THR A 96 6.34 5.74 3.73
N THR A 97 5.70 6.60 4.54
CA THR A 97 5.95 8.03 4.51
C THR A 97 7.42 8.36 4.80
N GLY A 98 8.01 9.17 3.93
CA GLY A 98 9.42 9.59 4.04
C GLY A 98 10.44 8.55 3.53
N PHE A 99 10.00 7.45 2.93
CA PHE A 99 10.91 6.45 2.36
C PHE A 99 11.39 6.83 0.96
N ASP A 100 12.63 6.46 0.66
CA ASP A 100 13.09 6.40 -0.71
C ASP A 100 12.36 5.27 -1.48
N PRO A 101 12.37 5.30 -2.84
CA PRO A 101 11.65 4.30 -3.64
C PRO A 101 12.08 2.84 -3.37
N GLY A 102 13.34 2.61 -3.00
CA GLY A 102 13.85 1.26 -2.68
C GLY A 102 13.31 0.76 -1.36
N ALA A 103 13.37 1.61 -0.32
CA ALA A 103 12.83 1.31 1.01
C ALA A 103 11.31 1.09 0.97
N ARG A 104 10.58 1.88 0.15
CA ARG A 104 9.13 1.72 -0.05
C ARG A 104 8.78 0.35 -0.64
N ARG A 105 9.46 -0.07 -1.70
CA ARG A 105 9.25 -1.40 -2.30
C ARG A 105 9.51 -2.53 -1.30
N ALA A 106 10.59 -2.45 -0.53
CA ALA A 106 10.89 -3.44 0.50
C ALA A 106 9.81 -3.50 1.61
N ALA A 107 9.22 -2.36 2.00
CA ALA A 107 8.08 -2.32 2.92
C ALA A 107 6.83 -2.96 2.30
N TRP A 108 6.53 -2.68 1.03
CA TRP A 108 5.42 -3.32 0.32
C TRP A 108 5.56 -4.84 0.24
N ASP A 109 6.77 -5.35 -0.01
CA ASP A 109 7.03 -6.79 -0.02
C ASP A 109 6.79 -7.40 1.37
N THR A 110 7.15 -6.70 2.44
CA THR A 110 6.86 -7.14 3.82
C THR A 110 5.33 -7.18 4.05
N VAL A 111 4.59 -6.15 3.64
CA VAL A 111 3.13 -6.10 3.77
C VAL A 111 2.46 -7.22 2.97
N ARG A 112 2.93 -7.51 1.74
CA ARG A 112 2.45 -8.65 0.95
C ARG A 112 2.73 -9.99 1.66
N GLY A 113 3.90 -10.11 2.30
CA GLY A 113 4.25 -11.28 3.12
C GLY A 113 3.28 -11.49 4.29
N LEU A 114 2.92 -10.42 5.00
CA LEU A 114 1.92 -10.48 6.09
C LEU A 114 0.55 -10.93 5.57
N ARG A 115 0.13 -10.43 4.40
CA ARG A 115 -1.11 -10.86 3.75
C ARG A 115 -1.08 -12.34 3.36
N ALA A 116 0.04 -12.84 2.85
CA ALA A 116 0.22 -14.25 2.51
C ALA A 116 0.14 -15.17 3.75
N LEU A 117 0.42 -14.65 4.95
CA LEU A 117 0.18 -15.32 6.23
C LEU A 117 -1.30 -15.30 6.68
N GLY A 118 -2.22 -14.83 5.84
CA GLY A 118 -3.65 -14.77 6.12
C GLY A 118 -4.07 -13.61 7.03
N LYS A 119 -3.21 -12.60 7.23
CA LYS A 119 -3.55 -11.44 8.06
C LYS A 119 -4.45 -10.46 7.31
N THR A 120 -5.43 -9.90 8.01
CA THR A 120 -6.19 -8.75 7.52
C THR A 120 -5.40 -7.47 7.81
N ILE A 121 -5.28 -6.59 6.82
CA ILE A 121 -4.52 -5.34 6.97
C ILE A 121 -5.44 -4.17 6.65
N LEU A 122 -5.53 -3.19 7.55
CA LEU A 122 -6.10 -1.88 7.30
C LEU A 122 -4.95 -0.88 7.18
N LEU A 123 -4.78 -0.33 5.97
CA LEU A 123 -3.72 0.60 5.63
C LEU A 123 -4.31 1.99 5.41
N THR A 124 -3.73 3.02 6.03
CA THR A 124 -3.95 4.42 5.62
C THR A 124 -2.75 4.89 4.83
N THR A 125 -2.97 5.61 3.75
CA THR A 125 -1.91 6.20 2.94
C THR A 125 -2.44 7.39 2.14
N HIS A 126 -1.57 8.35 1.86
CA HIS A 126 -1.76 9.39 0.88
C HIS A 126 -1.02 9.11 -0.44
N TYR A 127 -0.29 8.00 -0.51
CA TYR A 127 0.34 7.50 -1.74
C TYR A 127 -0.61 6.57 -2.47
N LEU A 128 -1.16 7.02 -3.57
CA LEU A 128 -2.18 6.28 -4.32
C LEU A 128 -1.58 5.06 -5.04
N ASP A 129 -0.31 5.12 -5.44
CA ASP A 129 0.45 3.97 -5.93
C ASP A 129 0.59 2.85 -4.89
N GLU A 130 0.72 3.19 -3.60
CA GLU A 130 0.73 2.21 -2.51
C GLU A 130 -0.62 1.50 -2.39
N ALA A 131 -1.73 2.26 -2.46
CA ALA A 131 -3.07 1.68 -2.45
C ALA A 131 -3.31 0.76 -3.66
N GLU A 132 -2.88 1.16 -4.87
CA GLU A 132 -2.97 0.32 -6.07
C GLU A 132 -2.21 -0.99 -5.94
N GLN A 133 -1.02 -0.96 -5.33
CA GLN A 133 -0.12 -2.10 -5.24
C GLN A 133 -0.48 -3.09 -4.13
N LEU A 134 -1.11 -2.64 -3.06
CA LEU A 134 -1.30 -3.42 -1.84
C LEU A 134 -2.76 -3.76 -1.54
N ALA A 135 -3.70 -2.88 -1.88
CA ALA A 135 -5.07 -3.03 -1.42
C ALA A 135 -5.93 -3.94 -2.31
N ASP A 136 -6.75 -4.77 -1.67
CA ASP A 136 -7.85 -5.48 -2.33
C ASP A 136 -9.06 -4.57 -2.51
N ARG A 137 -9.25 -3.65 -1.55
CA ARG A 137 -10.31 -2.63 -1.56
C ARG A 137 -9.75 -1.31 -1.06
N VAL A 138 -10.21 -0.23 -1.65
CA VAL A 138 -9.84 1.14 -1.30
C VAL A 138 -11.11 1.90 -0.96
N ALA A 139 -11.06 2.69 0.11
CA ALA A 139 -12.07 3.67 0.47
C ALA A 139 -11.45 5.06 0.40
N VAL A 140 -11.99 5.94 -0.43
CA VAL A 140 -11.56 7.34 -0.54
C VAL A 140 -12.31 8.16 0.50
N LEU A 141 -11.54 8.79 1.40
CA LEU A 141 -12.07 9.62 2.49
C LEU A 141 -11.89 11.10 2.14
N ARG A 142 -12.97 11.88 2.22
CA ARG A 142 -12.96 13.33 2.09
C ARG A 142 -13.79 13.94 3.21
N GLU A 143 -13.23 14.89 3.96
CA GLU A 143 -13.92 15.60 5.06
C GLU A 143 -14.62 14.69 6.08
N GLY A 144 -13.99 13.51 6.37
CA GLY A 144 -14.54 12.55 7.32
C GLY A 144 -15.64 11.62 6.75
N VAL A 145 -15.93 11.71 5.44
CA VAL A 145 -16.94 10.87 4.77
C VAL A 145 -16.27 10.02 3.69
N ILE A 146 -16.69 8.74 3.59
CA ILE A 146 -16.28 7.88 2.48
C ILE A 146 -17.06 8.33 1.24
N VAL A 147 -16.35 8.91 0.27
CA VAL A 147 -16.95 9.42 -0.99
C VAL A 147 -16.99 8.35 -2.08
N ARG A 148 -16.08 7.38 -2.03
CA ARG A 148 -16.05 6.26 -2.98
C ARG A 148 -15.36 5.04 -2.34
N GLU A 149 -15.81 3.84 -2.70
CA GLU A 149 -15.23 2.58 -2.23
C GLU A 149 -15.31 1.53 -3.33
N GLY A 150 -14.26 0.70 -3.46
CA GLY A 150 -14.20 -0.38 -4.45
C GLY A 150 -12.81 -1.02 -4.50
N THR A 151 -12.61 -1.96 -5.41
CA THR A 151 -11.27 -2.43 -5.78
C THR A 151 -10.53 -1.31 -6.51
N PRO A 152 -9.18 -1.28 -6.51
CA PRO A 152 -8.43 -0.32 -7.33
C PRO A 152 -8.92 -0.28 -8.78
N SER A 153 -9.18 -1.44 -9.38
CA SER A 153 -9.69 -1.53 -10.76
C SER A 153 -11.09 -0.94 -10.93
N GLU A 154 -12.02 -1.15 -9.99
CA GLU A 154 -13.36 -0.55 -10.04
C GLU A 154 -13.30 0.97 -9.90
N LEU A 155 -12.39 1.48 -9.06
CA LEU A 155 -12.23 2.90 -8.84
C LEU A 155 -11.66 3.62 -10.08
N THR A 156 -10.77 2.96 -10.81
CA THR A 156 -10.14 3.50 -12.04
C THR A 156 -10.95 3.26 -13.31
N GLY A 157 -12.28 3.03 -13.21
CA GLY A 157 -13.17 2.85 -14.36
C GLY A 157 -13.43 1.37 -14.72
N GLY A 158 -12.95 0.41 -13.91
CA GLY A 158 -13.12 -1.02 -14.16
C GLY A 158 -12.16 -1.54 -15.25
N ALA A 159 -12.35 -2.80 -15.64
CA ALA A 159 -11.56 -3.43 -16.72
C ALA A 159 -11.85 -2.85 -18.13
N VAL A 160 -12.68 -1.81 -18.20
CA VAL A 160 -13.37 -1.43 -19.44
C VAL A 160 -12.85 -0.13 -20.05
N GLU A 161 -12.39 0.85 -19.26
CA GLU A 161 -11.94 2.11 -19.84
C GLU A 161 -10.42 2.22 -19.91
N THR A 162 -9.93 2.45 -21.13
CA THR A 162 -8.54 2.74 -21.45
C THR A 162 -8.46 4.17 -22.00
N GLU A 163 -7.51 4.95 -21.54
CA GLU A 163 -7.19 6.25 -22.10
C GLU A 163 -6.17 6.12 -23.23
N ILE A 164 -6.48 6.76 -24.36
CA ILE A 164 -5.56 6.96 -25.46
C ILE A 164 -5.20 8.44 -25.45
N ARG A 165 -3.96 8.78 -25.18
CA ARG A 165 -3.42 10.15 -25.21
C ARG A 165 -2.53 10.31 -26.41
N TYR A 166 -2.65 11.41 -27.11
CA TYR A 166 -1.80 11.73 -28.24
C TYR A 166 -1.79 13.23 -28.49
N ARG A 167 -0.88 13.70 -29.32
CA ARG A 167 -0.84 15.11 -29.77
C ARG A 167 -1.04 15.21 -31.28
N VAL A 168 -1.90 16.13 -31.66
CA VAL A 168 -2.13 16.55 -33.06
C VAL A 168 -1.95 18.05 -33.09
N ASP A 169 -1.12 18.56 -33.97
CA ASP A 169 -0.83 20.00 -34.12
C ASP A 169 -0.43 20.68 -32.80
N GLY A 170 0.32 19.96 -31.94
CA GLY A 170 0.79 20.45 -30.66
C GLY A 170 -0.27 20.48 -29.56
N LYS A 171 -1.51 20.08 -29.82
CA LYS A 171 -2.59 19.97 -28.84
C LYS A 171 -2.68 18.55 -28.32
N GLU A 172 -2.79 18.43 -27.01
CA GLU A 172 -3.05 17.14 -26.36
C GLU A 172 -4.52 16.75 -26.51
N VAL A 173 -4.75 15.51 -26.91
CA VAL A 173 -6.06 14.88 -27.01
C VAL A 173 -6.06 13.67 -26.08
N VAL A 174 -7.13 13.53 -25.29
CA VAL A 174 -7.35 12.39 -24.41
C VAL A 174 -8.71 11.79 -24.77
N GLU A 175 -8.70 10.53 -25.18
CA GLU A 175 -9.92 9.76 -25.46
C GLU A 175 -10.04 8.59 -24.50
N ARG A 176 -11.25 8.33 -24.02
CA ARG A 176 -11.57 7.14 -23.20
C ARG A 176 -12.34 6.13 -24.07
N THR A 177 -11.94 4.88 -24.03
CA THR A 177 -12.55 3.81 -24.83
C THR A 177 -12.59 2.50 -24.08
N THR A 178 -13.62 1.71 -24.37
CA THR A 178 -13.77 0.33 -23.89
C THR A 178 -13.06 -0.67 -24.80
N ASP A 179 -12.76 -0.29 -26.05
CA ASP A 179 -12.02 -1.09 -27.03
C ASP A 179 -10.83 -0.28 -27.57
N ALA A 180 -9.75 -0.30 -26.80
CA ALA A 180 -8.52 0.42 -27.13
C ALA A 180 -7.87 -0.13 -28.43
N THR A 181 -8.03 -1.41 -28.73
CA THR A 181 -7.43 -2.03 -29.92
C THR A 181 -8.07 -1.49 -31.19
N THR A 182 -9.39 -1.53 -31.27
CA THR A 182 -10.12 -1.02 -32.46
C THR A 182 -9.91 0.49 -32.58
N ARG A 183 -10.05 1.23 -31.47
CA ARG A 183 -9.91 2.68 -31.51
C ARG A 183 -8.51 3.14 -31.91
N LEU A 184 -7.47 2.48 -31.43
CA LEU A 184 -6.08 2.75 -31.80
C LEU A 184 -5.82 2.48 -33.28
N HIS A 185 -6.40 1.40 -33.82
CA HIS A 185 -6.30 1.08 -35.24
C HIS A 185 -6.98 2.16 -36.10
N GLU A 186 -8.18 2.63 -35.72
CA GLU A 186 -8.87 3.71 -36.41
C GLU A 186 -8.04 5.00 -36.40
N LEU A 187 -7.62 5.47 -35.22
CA LEU A 187 -6.81 6.68 -35.05
C LEU A 187 -5.52 6.67 -35.88
N THR A 188 -4.80 5.55 -35.82
CA THR A 188 -3.53 5.44 -36.56
C THR A 188 -3.76 5.36 -38.05
N SER A 189 -4.82 4.68 -38.53
CA SER A 189 -5.18 4.58 -39.93
C SER A 189 -5.62 5.94 -40.49
N GLU A 190 -6.43 6.69 -39.76
CA GLU A 190 -6.86 8.05 -40.12
C GLU A 190 -5.69 9.02 -40.20
N ALA A 191 -4.77 8.98 -39.22
CA ALA A 191 -3.59 9.83 -39.23
C ALA A 191 -2.70 9.55 -40.44
N LEU A 192 -2.44 8.26 -40.72
CA LEU A 192 -1.64 7.85 -41.89
C LEU A 192 -2.31 8.28 -43.20
N ALA A 193 -3.62 8.16 -43.33
CA ALA A 193 -4.37 8.58 -44.52
C ALA A 193 -4.26 10.10 -44.78
N ARG A 194 -4.15 10.92 -43.71
CA ARG A 194 -3.94 12.37 -43.79
C ARG A 194 -2.46 12.77 -43.89
N GLY A 195 -1.53 11.83 -43.82
CA GLY A 195 -0.09 12.11 -43.76
C GLY A 195 0.36 12.77 -42.44
N GLU A 196 -0.49 12.67 -41.39
CA GLU A 196 -0.25 13.21 -40.05
C GLU A 196 0.49 12.19 -39.17
N ARG A 197 1.18 12.66 -38.14
CA ARG A 197 1.76 11.81 -37.10
C ARG A 197 1.07 12.09 -35.79
N LEU A 198 0.72 11.03 -35.06
CA LEU A 198 0.28 11.12 -33.67
C LEU A 198 1.54 11.16 -32.79
N ASP A 199 1.86 12.34 -32.26
CA ASP A 199 3.01 12.49 -31.37
C ASP A 199 2.61 12.12 -29.94
N ALA A 200 3.59 11.59 -29.17
CA ALA A 200 3.40 11.18 -27.78
C ALA A 200 2.20 10.24 -27.56
N LEU A 201 1.97 9.31 -28.52
CA LEU A 201 0.90 8.32 -28.42
C LEU A 201 1.12 7.41 -27.23
N GLU A 202 0.22 7.44 -26.26
CA GLU A 202 0.22 6.65 -25.06
C GLU A 202 -1.14 5.98 -24.85
N VAL A 203 -1.11 4.70 -24.49
CA VAL A 203 -2.31 3.90 -24.18
C VAL A 203 -2.18 3.43 -22.75
N ARG A 204 -3.04 3.92 -21.85
CA ARG A 204 -2.95 3.60 -20.43
C ARG A 204 -4.33 3.52 -19.78
N ARG A 205 -4.36 2.93 -18.60
CA ARG A 205 -5.53 3.02 -17.72
C ARG A 205 -5.39 4.27 -16.84
N PRO A 206 -6.50 4.93 -16.49
CA PRO A 206 -6.50 5.98 -15.49
C PRO A 206 -5.87 5.47 -14.18
N SER A 207 -5.07 6.29 -13.52
CA SER A 207 -4.51 5.97 -12.21
C SER A 207 -5.49 6.33 -11.09
N LEU A 208 -5.31 5.73 -9.91
CA LEU A 208 -6.07 6.16 -8.72
C LEU A 208 -5.82 7.63 -8.39
N GLU A 209 -4.65 8.17 -8.73
CA GLU A 209 -4.33 9.59 -8.52
C GLU A 209 -5.25 10.50 -9.36
N GLU A 210 -5.47 10.16 -10.62
CA GLU A 210 -6.36 10.91 -11.49
C GLU A 210 -7.80 10.84 -10.98
N VAL A 211 -8.26 9.65 -10.59
CA VAL A 211 -9.60 9.48 -9.99
C VAL A 211 -9.74 10.25 -8.69
N TYR A 212 -8.71 10.23 -7.84
CA TYR A 212 -8.71 10.99 -6.59
C TYR A 212 -8.81 12.49 -6.84
N LEU A 213 -8.03 13.01 -7.80
CA LEU A 213 -8.08 14.42 -8.18
C LEU A 213 -9.46 14.80 -8.74
N GLU A 214 -10.07 13.96 -9.58
CA GLU A 214 -11.45 14.20 -10.07
C GLU A 214 -12.47 14.26 -8.92
N LEU A 215 -12.34 13.39 -7.91
CA LEU A 215 -13.25 13.34 -6.75
C LEU A 215 -13.02 14.47 -5.73
N THR A 216 -11.84 15.08 -5.75
CA THR A 216 -11.44 16.11 -4.77
C THR A 216 -11.33 17.51 -5.36
N SER A 217 -11.36 17.66 -6.70
CA SER A 217 -11.49 18.96 -7.38
C SER A 217 -12.94 19.44 -7.27
N ASP A 218 -13.11 20.64 -6.72
CA ASP A 218 -14.40 21.35 -6.66
C ASP A 218 -14.73 21.97 -8.01
#